data_feca6114495d35d24e2dc4cb032abad7
#
_entry.id   feca6114495d35d24e2dc4cb032abad7
#
_cell.length_a   1.000
_cell.length_b   1.000
_cell.length_c   1.000
_cell.angle_alpha   90.00
_cell.angle_beta   90.00
_cell.angle_gamma   90.00
#
_symmetry.space_group_name_H-M   'P 1'
#
loop_
_entity.id
_entity.type
_entity.pdbx_description
1 polymer ?
#
loop_
_entity_poly.entity_id
_entity_poly.type
_entity_poly.pdbx_seq_one_letter_code
_entity_poly.pdbx_strand_id
1 'polypeptide(L)'
;MSENQYKTALDNETIAIESVTKRDGTLAPFDSNRIYNAILKAGTSTNEFGEQEAWLLTGQVLKVLKHKFAESLPSIEQIQDIVEQVLISANYFATAKAYILYRDQRNRSRADKKVMVDVESSINEYLEKLDWRVNANANQGYSNGGLILNVSGKVTANYWLSHVYPAEVGEA
;
A
#
# COMPACT_ATOMS: atom_id res chain seq x y z
N MET A 1 -24.92 -17.14 -15.38
CA MET A 1 -23.54 -17.47 -15.85
C MET A 1 -22.75 -17.87 -14.65
N SER A 2 -21.98 -18.95 -14.71
CA SER A 2 -21.22 -19.45 -13.56
C SER A 2 -19.93 -18.63 -13.38
N GLU A 3 -19.42 -18.56 -12.13
CA GLU A 3 -18.18 -17.89 -11.75
C GLU A 3 -16.98 -18.22 -12.66
N ASN A 4 -16.94 -19.46 -13.16
CA ASN A 4 -15.93 -19.93 -14.11
C ASN A 4 -16.01 -19.25 -15.50
N GLN A 5 -17.17 -18.80 -15.94
CA GLN A 5 -17.32 -18.15 -17.27
C GLN A 5 -16.80 -16.71 -17.24
N TYR A 6 -16.95 -16.00 -16.10
CA TYR A 6 -16.40 -14.65 -15.97
C TYR A 6 -14.88 -14.67 -15.82
N LYS A 7 -14.35 -15.66 -15.09
CA LYS A 7 -12.90 -15.85 -14.94
C LYS A 7 -12.22 -16.11 -16.28
N THR A 8 -12.80 -16.99 -17.10
CA THR A 8 -12.29 -17.31 -18.44
C THR A 8 -12.40 -16.12 -19.41
N ALA A 9 -13.39 -15.22 -19.24
CA ALA A 9 -13.53 -14.02 -20.06
C ALA A 9 -12.45 -12.96 -19.74
N LEU A 10 -12.01 -12.84 -18.49
CA LEU A 10 -10.89 -11.96 -18.11
C LEU A 10 -9.53 -12.52 -18.54
N ASP A 11 -9.35 -13.84 -18.46
CA ASP A 11 -8.13 -14.52 -18.90
C ASP A 11 -7.98 -14.47 -20.44
N ASN A 12 -9.08 -14.37 -21.20
CA ASN A 12 -9.09 -14.25 -22.66
C ASN A 12 -8.90 -12.79 -23.17
N GLU A 13 -9.21 -11.77 -22.38
CA GLU A 13 -8.72 -10.42 -22.68
C GLU A 13 -7.26 -10.33 -22.23
N THR A 14 -6.34 -10.84 -23.06
CA THR A 14 -4.89 -10.80 -22.85
C THR A 14 -4.47 -9.39 -22.42
N ILE A 15 -4.36 -9.20 -21.11
CA ILE A 15 -3.89 -7.94 -20.55
C ILE A 15 -2.40 -7.92 -20.82
N ALA A 16 -1.95 -7.00 -21.67
CA ALA A 16 -0.54 -6.82 -21.98
C ALA A 16 0.31 -6.34 -20.77
N ILE A 17 -0.33 -6.13 -19.60
CA ILE A 17 0.34 -5.70 -18.37
C ILE A 17 0.73 -6.94 -17.58
N GLU A 18 2.01 -7.30 -17.62
CA GLU A 18 2.55 -8.44 -16.87
C GLU A 18 2.99 -8.05 -15.45
N SER A 19 3.38 -6.79 -15.26
CA SER A 19 3.99 -6.31 -14.01
C SER A 19 3.50 -4.93 -13.63
N VAL A 20 3.60 -4.61 -12.36
CA VAL A 20 3.27 -3.29 -11.78
C VAL A 20 4.40 -2.82 -10.89
N THR A 21 4.59 -1.51 -10.82
CA THR A 21 5.56 -0.89 -9.93
C THR A 21 4.94 -0.66 -8.56
N LYS A 22 5.57 -1.22 -7.51
CA LYS A 22 5.21 -0.93 -6.12
C LYS A 22 5.73 0.44 -5.69
N ARG A 23 5.28 0.90 -4.51
CA ARG A 23 5.71 2.17 -3.89
C ARG A 23 7.20 2.24 -3.58
N ASP A 24 7.81 1.10 -3.28
CA ASP A 24 9.24 0.97 -3.03
C ASP A 24 10.08 0.85 -4.31
N GLY A 25 9.46 1.07 -5.47
CA GLY A 25 10.10 0.94 -6.79
C GLY A 25 10.28 -0.52 -7.26
N THR A 26 9.95 -1.52 -6.44
CA THR A 26 10.07 -2.92 -6.85
C THR A 26 8.95 -3.34 -7.80
N LEU A 27 9.24 -4.29 -8.68
CA LEU A 27 8.24 -4.86 -9.58
C LEU A 27 7.49 -6.00 -8.89
N ALA A 28 6.21 -6.14 -9.23
CA ALA A 28 5.38 -7.26 -8.82
C ALA A 28 4.51 -7.73 -9.99
N PRO A 29 4.14 -9.01 -10.05
CA PRO A 29 3.23 -9.51 -11.07
C PRO A 29 1.87 -8.80 -10.94
N PHE A 30 1.29 -8.46 -12.09
CA PHE A 30 -0.06 -7.91 -12.15
C PHE A 30 -1.08 -9.00 -11.84
N ASP A 31 -2.07 -8.68 -11.02
CA ASP A 31 -3.13 -9.61 -10.61
C ASP A 31 -4.49 -8.87 -10.62
N SER A 32 -5.28 -9.15 -11.66
CA SER A 32 -6.62 -8.57 -11.83
C SER A 32 -7.60 -8.96 -10.71
N ASN A 33 -7.40 -10.13 -10.08
CA ASN A 33 -8.24 -10.57 -8.96
C ASN A 33 -8.14 -9.64 -7.75
N ARG A 34 -7.01 -8.96 -7.57
CA ARG A 34 -6.86 -7.96 -6.51
C ARG A 34 -7.76 -6.75 -6.72
N ILE A 35 -7.91 -6.32 -7.98
CA ILE A 35 -8.82 -5.23 -8.35
C ILE A 35 -10.26 -5.67 -8.12
N TYR A 36 -10.64 -6.83 -8.64
CA TYR A 36 -11.97 -7.40 -8.44
C TYR A 36 -12.36 -7.50 -6.97
N ASN A 37 -11.51 -8.12 -6.17
CA ASN A 37 -11.77 -8.29 -4.74
C ASN A 37 -11.89 -6.96 -3.98
N ALA A 38 -11.12 -5.94 -4.39
CA ALA A 38 -11.20 -4.63 -3.77
C ALA A 38 -12.52 -3.91 -4.12
N ILE A 39 -12.95 -3.97 -5.40
CA ILE A 39 -14.21 -3.41 -5.86
C ILE A 39 -15.40 -4.16 -5.21
N LEU A 40 -15.36 -5.50 -5.19
CA LEU A 40 -16.42 -6.30 -4.57
C LEU A 40 -16.58 -5.99 -3.09
N LYS A 41 -15.49 -5.93 -2.33
CA LYS A 41 -15.54 -5.59 -0.90
C LYS A 41 -16.12 -4.20 -0.67
N ALA A 42 -15.75 -3.22 -1.47
CA ALA A 42 -16.28 -1.88 -1.35
C ALA A 42 -17.78 -1.83 -1.68
N GLY A 43 -18.21 -2.44 -2.81
CA GLY A 43 -19.61 -2.50 -3.23
C GLY A 43 -20.51 -3.24 -2.25
N THR A 44 -20.02 -4.36 -1.71
CA THR A 44 -20.74 -5.13 -0.69
C THR A 44 -20.87 -4.36 0.62
N SER A 45 -19.83 -3.63 1.04
CA SER A 45 -19.87 -2.83 2.28
C SER A 45 -20.87 -1.67 2.23
N THR A 46 -21.19 -1.17 1.03
CA THR A 46 -22.15 -0.10 0.80
C THR A 46 -23.54 -0.59 0.36
N ASN A 47 -23.68 -1.90 0.11
CA ASN A 47 -24.88 -2.52 -0.47
C ASN A 47 -25.30 -1.92 -1.82
N GLU A 48 -24.39 -1.30 -2.59
CA GLU A 48 -24.71 -0.75 -3.90
C GLU A 48 -24.71 -1.81 -5.01
N PHE A 49 -23.81 -2.80 -4.92
CA PHE A 49 -23.74 -3.89 -5.88
C PHE A 49 -23.06 -5.14 -5.33
N GLY A 50 -23.19 -6.26 -6.06
CA GLY A 50 -22.60 -7.57 -5.76
C GLY A 50 -21.56 -8.01 -6.81
N GLU A 51 -21.37 -9.32 -6.91
CA GLU A 51 -20.31 -9.95 -7.72
C GLU A 51 -20.38 -9.62 -9.20
N GLN A 52 -21.58 -9.67 -9.79
CA GLN A 52 -21.75 -9.46 -11.25
C GLN A 52 -21.29 -8.07 -11.67
N GLU A 53 -21.70 -7.06 -10.91
CA GLU A 53 -21.34 -5.68 -11.20
C GLU A 53 -19.85 -5.42 -10.91
N ALA A 54 -19.31 -6.02 -9.85
CA ALA A 54 -17.88 -5.95 -9.55
C ALA A 54 -17.03 -6.51 -10.71
N TRP A 55 -17.48 -7.57 -11.39
CA TRP A 55 -16.83 -8.10 -12.59
C TRP A 55 -16.88 -7.11 -13.76
N LEU A 56 -18.04 -6.52 -14.03
CA LEU A 56 -18.20 -5.52 -15.11
C LEU A 56 -17.30 -4.31 -14.88
N LEU A 57 -17.28 -3.78 -13.65
CA LEU A 57 -16.44 -2.66 -13.27
C LEU A 57 -14.94 -3.01 -13.37
N THR A 58 -14.56 -4.21 -12.96
CA THR A 58 -13.18 -4.70 -13.13
C THR A 58 -12.79 -4.73 -14.60
N GLY A 59 -13.65 -5.26 -15.47
CA GLY A 59 -13.42 -5.24 -16.92
C GLY A 59 -13.24 -3.84 -17.49
N GLN A 60 -14.01 -2.85 -16.99
CA GLN A 60 -13.84 -1.44 -17.38
C GLN A 60 -12.48 -0.89 -16.92
N VAL A 61 -12.07 -1.17 -15.68
CA VAL A 61 -10.74 -0.78 -15.15
C VAL A 61 -9.63 -1.35 -16.03
N LEU A 62 -9.72 -2.64 -16.41
CA LEU A 62 -8.71 -3.30 -17.24
C LEU A 62 -8.63 -2.68 -18.65
N LYS A 63 -9.75 -2.31 -19.25
CA LYS A 63 -9.79 -1.60 -20.54
C LYS A 63 -9.11 -0.24 -20.47
N VAL A 64 -9.37 0.54 -19.42
CA VAL A 64 -8.73 1.84 -19.20
C VAL A 64 -7.23 1.67 -18.98
N LEU A 65 -6.81 0.68 -18.15
CA LEU A 65 -5.41 0.37 -17.90
C LEU A 65 -4.68 0.02 -19.20
N LYS A 66 -5.26 -0.88 -20.01
CA LYS A 66 -4.69 -1.28 -21.30
C LYS A 66 -4.49 -0.09 -22.24
N HIS A 67 -5.46 0.81 -22.29
CA HIS A 67 -5.37 1.99 -23.16
C HIS A 67 -4.35 3.00 -22.65
N LYS A 68 -4.31 3.24 -21.34
CA LYS A 68 -3.45 4.28 -20.75
C LYS A 68 -1.99 3.85 -20.61
N PHE A 69 -1.74 2.56 -20.39
CA PHE A 69 -0.40 1.99 -20.15
C PHE A 69 0.02 0.99 -21.21
N ALA A 70 -0.33 1.24 -22.48
CA ALA A 70 0.03 0.37 -23.61
C ALA A 70 1.55 0.18 -23.76
N GLU A 71 2.34 1.20 -23.41
CA GLU A 71 3.81 1.21 -23.57
C GLU A 71 4.56 1.45 -22.25
N SER A 72 3.86 1.44 -21.09
CA SER A 72 4.47 1.74 -19.80
C SER A 72 3.93 0.84 -18.70
N LEU A 73 4.71 0.66 -17.62
CA LEU A 73 4.26 -0.08 -16.45
C LEU A 73 3.49 0.84 -15.50
N PRO A 74 2.24 0.48 -15.14
CA PRO A 74 1.49 1.26 -14.17
C PRO A 74 2.05 1.08 -12.75
N SER A 75 1.97 2.11 -11.94
CA SER A 75 2.15 1.99 -10.50
C SER A 75 0.86 1.52 -9.82
N ILE A 76 1.00 0.97 -8.61
CA ILE A 76 -0.18 0.55 -7.81
C ILE A 76 -1.10 1.75 -7.55
N GLU A 77 -0.55 2.94 -7.32
CA GLU A 77 -1.32 4.17 -7.12
C GLU A 77 -2.15 4.52 -8.35
N GLN A 78 -1.54 4.48 -9.54
CA GLN A 78 -2.23 4.79 -10.80
C GLN A 78 -3.37 3.81 -11.07
N ILE A 79 -3.19 2.52 -10.73
CA ILE A 79 -4.26 1.53 -10.82
C ILE A 79 -5.40 1.87 -9.88
N GLN A 80 -5.09 2.25 -8.62
CA GLN A 80 -6.10 2.64 -7.64
C GLN A 80 -6.87 3.89 -8.07
N ASP A 81 -6.19 4.88 -8.64
CA ASP A 81 -6.81 6.10 -9.16
C ASP A 81 -7.80 5.78 -10.31
N ILE A 82 -7.45 4.82 -11.18
CA ILE A 82 -8.35 4.37 -12.25
C ILE A 82 -9.56 3.63 -11.68
N VAL A 83 -9.39 2.81 -10.65
CA VAL A 83 -10.53 2.16 -9.95
C VAL A 83 -11.49 3.22 -9.41
N GLU A 84 -10.98 4.26 -8.75
CA GLU A 84 -11.79 5.37 -8.22
C GLU A 84 -12.54 6.10 -9.35
N GLN A 85 -11.84 6.41 -10.46
CA GLN A 85 -12.45 7.06 -11.62
C GLN A 85 -13.57 6.21 -12.24
N VAL A 86 -13.39 4.90 -12.37
CA VAL A 86 -14.40 3.98 -12.93
C VAL A 86 -15.61 3.90 -12.00
N LEU A 87 -15.43 3.79 -10.69
CA LEU A 87 -16.52 3.78 -9.71
C LEU A 87 -17.35 5.07 -9.77
N ILE A 88 -16.69 6.22 -9.84
CA ILE A 88 -17.35 7.54 -9.96
C ILE A 88 -18.08 7.64 -11.29
N SER A 89 -17.46 7.23 -12.41
CA SER A 89 -18.06 7.28 -13.74
C SER A 89 -19.27 6.37 -13.89
N ALA A 90 -19.32 5.28 -13.13
CA ALA A 90 -20.45 4.36 -13.05
C ALA A 90 -21.53 4.81 -12.04
N ASN A 91 -21.39 5.99 -11.43
CA ASN A 91 -22.29 6.59 -10.44
C ASN A 91 -22.39 5.83 -9.10
N TYR A 92 -21.42 4.97 -8.79
CA TYR A 92 -21.31 4.29 -7.48
C TYR A 92 -20.57 5.17 -6.46
N PHE A 93 -21.16 6.30 -6.09
CA PHE A 93 -20.49 7.31 -5.26
C PHE A 93 -20.24 6.85 -3.83
N ALA A 94 -21.16 6.10 -3.22
CA ALA A 94 -20.96 5.57 -1.87
C ALA A 94 -19.83 4.54 -1.86
N THR A 95 -19.78 3.65 -2.87
CA THR A 95 -18.69 2.69 -3.03
C THR A 95 -17.36 3.37 -3.31
N ALA A 96 -17.32 4.39 -4.18
CA ALA A 96 -16.10 5.15 -4.44
C ALA A 96 -15.55 5.80 -3.16
N LYS A 97 -16.43 6.43 -2.37
CA LYS A 97 -16.05 6.99 -1.06
C LYS A 97 -15.52 5.93 -0.10
N ALA A 98 -16.20 4.78 0.01
CA ALA A 98 -15.75 3.68 0.86
C ALA A 98 -14.38 3.13 0.42
N TYR A 99 -14.16 3.01 -0.88
CA TYR A 99 -12.90 2.57 -1.46
C TYR A 99 -11.75 3.54 -1.13
N ILE A 100 -11.94 4.85 -1.30
CA ILE A 100 -10.97 5.90 -0.98
C ILE A 100 -10.61 5.88 0.51
N LEU A 101 -11.61 5.83 1.38
CA LEU A 101 -11.39 5.76 2.84
C LEU A 101 -10.63 4.50 3.25
N TYR A 102 -10.96 3.34 2.66
CA TYR A 102 -10.24 2.09 2.91
C TYR A 102 -8.79 2.18 2.43
N ARG A 103 -8.55 2.75 1.24
CA ARG A 103 -7.20 3.00 0.71
C ARG A 103 -6.37 3.85 1.67
N ASP A 104 -6.93 4.97 2.14
CA ASP A 104 -6.26 5.86 3.09
C ASP A 104 -5.95 5.17 4.42
N GLN A 105 -6.91 4.46 4.99
CA GLN A 105 -6.71 3.69 6.22
C GLN A 105 -5.61 2.63 6.07
N ARG A 106 -5.56 1.95 4.92
CA ARG A 106 -4.50 0.96 4.64
C ARG A 106 -3.13 1.62 4.51
N ASN A 107 -3.08 2.82 3.96
CA ASN A 107 -1.83 3.57 3.82
C ASN A 107 -1.31 3.98 5.21
N ARG A 108 -2.15 4.55 6.06
CA ARG A 108 -1.80 4.90 7.45
C ARG A 108 -1.34 3.67 8.23
N SER A 109 -2.08 2.57 8.17
CA SER A 109 -1.70 1.32 8.86
C SER A 109 -0.35 0.75 8.40
N ARG A 110 0.05 0.97 7.14
CA ARG A 110 1.39 0.57 6.65
C ARG A 110 2.48 1.50 7.14
N ALA A 111 2.21 2.81 7.18
CA ALA A 111 3.15 3.79 7.73
C ALA A 111 3.43 3.47 9.21
N ASP A 112 2.38 3.22 10.00
CA ASP A 112 2.51 2.83 11.41
C ASP A 112 3.34 1.55 11.59
N LYS A 113 3.09 0.53 10.75
CA LYS A 113 3.88 -0.72 10.77
C LYS A 113 5.34 -0.49 10.41
N LYS A 114 5.63 0.38 9.43
CA LYS A 114 7.00 0.71 9.05
C LYS A 114 7.74 1.34 10.22
N VAL A 115 7.13 2.30 10.91
CA VAL A 115 7.70 2.93 12.11
C VAL A 115 8.00 1.89 13.20
N MET A 116 7.10 0.93 13.45
CA MET A 116 7.33 -0.13 14.43
C MET A 116 8.50 -1.04 14.07
N VAL A 117 8.62 -1.44 12.81
CA VAL A 117 9.74 -2.27 12.33
C VAL A 117 11.06 -1.51 12.43
N ASP A 118 11.08 -0.21 12.12
CA ASP A 118 12.27 0.63 12.24
C ASP A 118 12.73 0.79 13.71
N VAL A 119 11.79 0.87 14.65
CA VAL A 119 12.07 0.90 16.10
C VAL A 119 12.65 -0.43 16.56
N GLU A 120 12.04 -1.55 16.19
CA GLU A 120 12.52 -2.90 16.52
C GLU A 120 13.95 -3.12 15.99
N SER A 121 14.19 -2.79 14.71
CA SER A 121 15.52 -2.86 14.10
C SER A 121 16.55 -2.01 14.85
N SER A 122 16.15 -0.81 15.30
CA SER A 122 17.04 0.10 16.05
C SER A 122 17.38 -0.44 17.43
N ILE A 123 16.43 -1.09 18.10
CA ILE A 123 16.67 -1.74 19.39
C ILE A 123 17.61 -2.91 19.22
N ASN A 124 17.39 -3.76 18.21
CA ASN A 124 18.23 -4.92 17.92
C ASN A 124 19.65 -4.48 17.55
N GLU A 125 19.81 -3.47 16.69
CA GLU A 125 21.12 -2.89 16.34
C GLU A 125 21.86 -2.36 17.59
N TYR A 126 21.12 -1.72 18.52
CA TYR A 126 21.69 -1.24 19.77
C TYR A 126 22.12 -2.40 20.67
N LEU A 127 21.35 -3.48 20.76
CA LEU A 127 21.65 -4.66 21.56
C LEU A 127 22.81 -5.46 20.94
N GLU A 128 22.92 -5.57 19.62
CA GLU A 128 24.03 -6.23 18.94
C GLU A 128 25.37 -5.48 19.11
N LYS A 129 25.32 -4.16 19.19
CA LYS A 129 26.50 -3.32 19.50
C LYS A 129 26.96 -3.39 20.95
N LEU A 130 26.23 -4.06 21.82
CA LEU A 130 26.64 -4.38 23.18
C LEU A 130 27.74 -5.45 23.21
N ASP A 131 28.91 -5.15 22.61
CA ASP A 131 30.10 -5.94 22.85
C ASP A 131 30.55 -5.69 24.30
N TRP A 132 30.46 -6.72 25.14
CA TRP A 132 30.89 -6.70 26.53
C TRP A 132 32.38 -6.29 26.72
N ARG A 133 33.15 -6.23 25.63
CA ARG A 133 34.56 -5.82 25.60
C ARG A 133 34.79 -4.31 25.58
N VAL A 134 33.74 -3.51 25.43
CA VAL A 134 33.86 -2.05 25.41
C VAL A 134 34.11 -1.60 26.83
N ASN A 135 35.31 -1.07 27.04
CA ASN A 135 35.89 -0.58 28.31
C ASN A 135 34.89 0.04 29.28
N ALA A 136 35.01 -0.34 30.55
CA ALA A 136 34.25 0.15 31.72
C ALA A 136 34.22 1.68 31.90
N ASN A 137 34.99 2.46 31.13
CA ASN A 137 35.01 3.92 31.14
C ASN A 137 34.05 4.60 30.15
N ALA A 138 33.33 3.83 29.31
CA ALA A 138 32.33 4.36 28.36
C ALA A 138 30.91 4.34 28.95
N ASN A 139 30.75 4.74 30.22
CA ASN A 139 29.50 4.66 30.98
C ASN A 139 28.31 5.48 30.41
N GLN A 140 28.48 6.29 29.36
CA GLN A 140 27.39 7.10 28.80
C GLN A 140 26.78 6.53 27.53
N GLY A 141 27.44 5.63 26.80
CA GLY A 141 26.92 5.10 25.51
C GLY A 141 25.96 3.91 25.63
N TYR A 142 26.04 3.16 26.74
CA TYR A 142 25.39 1.84 26.88
C TYR A 142 24.46 1.74 28.11
N SER A 143 24.04 2.87 28.67
CA SER A 143 23.06 2.89 29.74
C SER A 143 21.64 2.75 29.20
N ASN A 144 20.71 2.28 30.06
CA ASN A 144 19.27 2.31 29.74
C ASN A 144 18.81 3.70 29.29
N GLY A 145 19.44 4.77 29.79
CA GLY A 145 19.20 6.14 29.35
C GLY A 145 19.62 6.39 27.90
N GLY A 146 20.76 5.86 27.46
CA GLY A 146 21.21 5.95 26.06
C GLY A 146 20.29 5.21 25.10
N LEU A 147 19.80 4.03 25.47
CA LEU A 147 18.80 3.28 24.70
C LEU A 147 17.49 4.08 24.58
N ILE A 148 16.97 4.59 25.69
CA ILE A 148 15.73 5.38 25.72
C ILE A 148 15.88 6.63 24.86
N LEU A 149 17.00 7.36 24.94
CA LEU A 149 17.24 8.54 24.11
C LEU A 149 17.34 8.21 22.61
N ASN A 150 18.00 7.12 22.26
CA ASN A 150 18.12 6.69 20.86
C ASN A 150 16.75 6.28 20.29
N VAL A 151 16.02 5.43 21.00
CA VAL A 151 14.70 4.96 20.59
C VAL A 151 13.70 6.12 20.54
N SER A 152 13.63 6.96 21.59
CA SER A 152 12.71 8.09 21.63
C SER A 152 13.05 9.13 20.55
N GLY A 153 14.32 9.39 20.29
CA GLY A 153 14.76 10.27 19.22
C GLY A 153 14.32 9.77 17.83
N LYS A 154 14.53 8.48 17.55
CA LYS A 154 14.10 7.87 16.27
C LYS A 154 12.57 7.84 16.10
N VAL A 155 11.84 7.47 17.16
CA VAL A 155 10.37 7.46 17.14
C VAL A 155 9.83 8.87 16.91
N THR A 156 10.38 9.87 17.61
CA THR A 156 9.98 11.27 17.45
C THR A 156 10.30 11.78 16.06
N ALA A 157 11.51 11.53 15.56
CA ALA A 157 11.92 11.93 14.21
C ALA A 157 11.01 11.30 13.13
N ASN A 158 10.75 9.99 13.21
CA ASN A 158 9.86 9.30 12.28
C ASN A 158 8.42 9.81 12.35
N TYR A 159 7.92 10.13 13.55
CA TYR A 159 6.60 10.72 13.69
C TYR A 159 6.53 12.09 13.01
N TRP A 160 7.50 12.97 13.22
CA TRP A 160 7.54 14.29 12.60
C TRP A 160 7.67 14.19 11.07
N LEU A 161 8.54 13.32 10.55
CA LEU A 161 8.75 13.12 9.12
C LEU A 161 7.51 12.51 8.43
N SER A 162 6.78 11.61 9.11
CA SER A 162 5.64 10.91 8.50
C SER A 162 4.30 11.62 8.67
N HIS A 163 4.14 12.49 9.70
CA HIS A 163 2.83 13.07 10.05
C HIS A 163 2.79 14.59 10.04
N VAL A 164 3.92 15.26 10.19
CA VAL A 164 3.98 16.72 10.35
C VAL A 164 4.60 17.40 9.15
N TYR A 165 5.67 16.84 8.58
CA TYR A 165 6.29 17.40 7.38
C TYR A 165 5.59 16.94 6.10
N PRO A 166 5.53 17.79 5.06
CA PRO A 166 5.10 17.38 3.72
C PRO A 166 5.95 16.21 3.19
N ALA A 167 5.36 15.35 2.38
CA ALA A 167 6.02 14.15 1.82
C ALA A 167 7.35 14.48 1.10
N GLU A 168 7.44 15.67 0.52
CA GLU A 168 8.64 16.19 -0.20
C GLU A 168 9.87 16.33 0.69
N VAL A 169 9.70 16.47 2.01
CA VAL A 169 10.81 16.60 2.98
C VAL A 169 11.23 15.24 3.53
N GLY A 170 10.37 14.23 3.47
CA GLY A 170 10.64 12.89 4.00
C GLY A 170 11.38 11.96 3.02
N GLU A 171 11.51 12.35 1.74
CA GLU A 171 12.15 11.56 0.68
C GLU A 171 13.56 12.09 0.30
N ALA A 172 14.07 13.10 0.97
CA ALA A 172 15.42 13.63 0.81
C ALA A 172 16.39 12.95 1.80
#